data_17c16945f595998dee1a28013f83e42b
#
_entry.id   17c16945f595998dee1a28013f83e42b
#
_cell.length_a   1.000
_cell.length_b   1.000
_cell.length_c   1.000
_cell.angle_alpha   90.00
_cell.angle_beta   90.00
_cell.angle_gamma   90.00
#
_symmetry.space_group_name_H-M   'P 1'
#
loop_
_entity.id
_entity.type
_entity.pdbx_description
1 polymer ?
#
loop_
_entity_poly.entity_id
_entity_poly.type
_entity_poly.pdbx_seq_one_letter_code
_entity_poly.pdbx_strand_id
1 'polypeptide(L)'
;VDNSKLIEESIEFYSLGFKNLFCLSSINGSGTGEFLDLLAEQLPKEDLIVSDVPKFAVVGRPNAGKSSFINSLIGEDRFIVTDVAGTTRDSLYTKYNQFGFDFELIDTAGIRRKTKVSEDIEFYSILRSIRSIENSDTCLIIYDVERGFDSQVQNIFWLAAKNKKGIVILVNKWDTMSKDHTTSKQIEEEIMSKTSPFIDIPIVFISALTKQRIFDAIKIAMEVNERRNYKIPTKKLNDILLPIIEHTPPPSTKGKYVKIKFCRQLPTKYPQFAFYCNLPQYIKDPYKRFLENQIRKNYNFTGVPIDIFLRKK
;
A
#
# COMPACT_ATOMS: atom_id res chain seq x y z
N VAL A 1 31.68 -18.11 10.21
CA VAL A 1 33.16 -18.21 10.17
C VAL A 1 33.72 -16.79 10.30
N ASP A 2 34.25 -16.45 11.49
CA ASP A 2 34.59 -15.07 11.84
C ASP A 2 36.09 -14.76 11.77
N ASN A 3 36.92 -15.79 11.51
CA ASN A 3 38.36 -15.64 11.39
C ASN A 3 38.97 -16.62 10.36
N SER A 4 40.19 -16.36 9.92
CA SER A 4 40.89 -17.15 8.91
C SER A 4 41.16 -18.60 9.35
N LYS A 5 41.38 -18.86 10.64
CA LYS A 5 41.62 -20.23 11.16
C LYS A 5 40.39 -21.10 10.95
N LEU A 6 39.19 -20.60 11.18
CA LEU A 6 37.95 -21.33 10.94
C LEU A 6 37.67 -21.57 9.46
N ILE A 7 38.23 -20.72 8.56
CA ILE A 7 38.18 -20.93 7.12
C ILE A 7 39.03 -22.17 6.73
N GLU A 8 40.22 -22.32 7.31
CA GLU A 8 41.08 -23.48 7.06
C GLU A 8 40.41 -24.79 7.57
N GLU A 9 39.81 -24.75 8.73
CA GLU A 9 39.06 -25.90 9.31
C GLU A 9 37.83 -26.27 8.45
N SER A 10 37.25 -25.35 7.71
CA SER A 10 36.10 -25.60 6.85
C SER A 10 36.39 -26.46 5.61
N ILE A 11 37.67 -26.67 5.27
CA ILE A 11 38.10 -27.49 4.12
C ILE A 11 37.63 -28.95 4.26
N GLU A 12 37.51 -29.45 5.46
CA GLU A 12 37.04 -30.83 5.71
C GLU A 12 35.61 -31.08 5.18
N PHE A 13 34.78 -30.01 5.09
CA PHE A 13 33.40 -30.12 4.59
C PHE A 13 33.33 -30.40 3.07
N TYR A 14 34.42 -30.22 2.31
CA TYR A 14 34.45 -30.67 0.90
C TYR A 14 34.33 -32.18 0.78
N SER A 15 34.68 -32.92 1.83
CA SER A 15 34.51 -34.38 1.89
C SER A 15 33.03 -34.82 1.79
N LEU A 16 32.08 -33.91 2.06
CA LEU A 16 30.64 -34.15 1.90
C LEU A 16 30.18 -34.16 0.43
N GLY A 17 31.07 -33.85 -0.53
CA GLY A 17 30.79 -33.95 -1.95
C GLY A 17 30.00 -32.76 -2.56
N PHE A 18 29.80 -31.68 -1.81
CA PHE A 18 29.20 -30.44 -2.37
C PHE A 18 30.23 -29.69 -3.22
N LYS A 19 29.77 -29.15 -4.36
CA LYS A 19 30.64 -28.40 -5.28
C LYS A 19 31.06 -27.04 -4.72
N ASN A 20 30.16 -26.39 -4.00
CA ASN A 20 30.36 -25.03 -3.51
C ASN A 20 30.27 -25.02 -1.99
N LEU A 21 31.27 -24.46 -1.34
CA LEU A 21 31.32 -24.21 0.09
C LEU A 21 31.50 -22.72 0.33
N PHE A 22 30.60 -22.10 1.09
CA PHE A 22 30.69 -20.69 1.43
C PHE A 22 30.93 -20.49 2.92
N CYS A 23 32.02 -19.86 3.25
CA CYS A 23 32.36 -19.48 4.62
C CYS A 23 31.74 -18.11 4.92
N LEU A 24 30.63 -18.10 5.65
CA LEU A 24 29.89 -16.88 5.96
C LEU A 24 30.11 -16.45 7.41
N SER A 25 30.20 -15.14 7.63
CA SER A 25 30.11 -14.53 8.96
C SER A 25 28.89 -13.64 9.06
N SER A 26 27.96 -13.96 9.96
CA SER A 26 26.80 -13.12 10.25
C SER A 26 27.13 -11.89 11.11
N ILE A 27 28.31 -11.87 11.75
CA ILE A 27 28.75 -10.74 12.59
C ILE A 27 29.33 -9.61 11.74
N ASN A 28 30.22 -9.94 10.79
CA ASN A 28 30.95 -8.95 10.00
C ASN A 28 30.54 -8.92 8.51
N GLY A 29 29.66 -9.84 8.08
CA GLY A 29 29.18 -9.91 6.69
C GLY A 29 30.18 -10.50 5.69
N SER A 30 31.31 -11.07 6.18
CA SER A 30 32.32 -11.67 5.30
C SER A 30 31.75 -12.88 4.55
N GLY A 31 32.08 -13.02 3.25
CA GLY A 31 31.66 -14.11 2.37
C GLY A 31 30.22 -14.02 1.86
N THR A 32 29.39 -13.09 2.37
CA THR A 32 27.99 -12.98 1.96
C THR A 32 27.79 -12.53 0.53
N GLY A 33 28.72 -11.69 0.01
CA GLY A 33 28.64 -11.19 -1.38
C GLY A 33 28.73 -12.33 -2.39
N GLU A 34 29.79 -13.14 -2.31
CA GLU A 34 30.00 -14.29 -3.22
C GLU A 34 28.85 -15.30 -3.17
N PHE A 35 28.34 -15.56 -1.96
CA PHE A 35 27.17 -16.44 -1.79
C PHE A 35 25.92 -15.89 -2.47
N LEU A 36 25.64 -14.59 -2.29
CA LEU A 36 24.46 -13.94 -2.89
C LEU A 36 24.58 -13.84 -4.41
N ASP A 37 25.79 -13.61 -4.94
CA ASP A 37 26.04 -13.57 -6.39
C ASP A 37 25.74 -14.94 -7.02
N LEU A 38 26.27 -16.03 -6.43
CA LEU A 38 25.98 -17.38 -6.92
C LEU A 38 24.49 -17.72 -6.79
N LEU A 39 23.86 -17.33 -5.69
CA LEU A 39 22.42 -17.55 -5.50
C LEU A 39 21.64 -16.81 -6.57
N ALA A 40 21.98 -15.55 -6.87
CA ALA A 40 21.34 -14.75 -7.90
C ALA A 40 21.50 -15.34 -9.31
N GLU A 41 22.65 -15.97 -9.59
CA GLU A 41 22.88 -16.66 -10.86
C GLU A 41 22.02 -17.93 -11.03
N GLN A 42 21.76 -18.65 -9.91
CA GLN A 42 20.99 -19.89 -9.92
C GLN A 42 19.49 -19.68 -9.81
N LEU A 43 19.02 -18.51 -9.38
CA LEU A 43 17.62 -18.19 -9.38
C LEU A 43 17.11 -18.13 -10.84
N PRO A 44 15.97 -18.80 -11.14
CA PRO A 44 15.38 -18.69 -12.45
C PRO A 44 15.15 -17.20 -12.74
N LYS A 45 15.70 -16.72 -13.85
CA LYS A 45 15.38 -15.40 -14.40
C LYS A 45 13.99 -15.52 -15.03
N GLU A 46 12.98 -15.67 -14.18
CA GLU A 46 11.62 -15.41 -14.62
C GLU A 46 11.56 -13.93 -14.96
N ASP A 47 11.32 -13.61 -16.21
CA ASP A 47 10.74 -12.33 -16.57
C ASP A 47 9.44 -12.22 -15.77
N LEU A 48 9.52 -11.56 -14.62
CA LEU A 48 8.33 -11.16 -13.89
C LEU A 48 7.53 -10.33 -14.90
N ILE A 49 6.58 -10.96 -15.57
CA ILE A 49 5.52 -10.24 -16.28
C ILE A 49 4.82 -9.46 -15.17
N VAL A 50 5.33 -8.28 -14.88
CA VAL A 50 4.68 -7.33 -14.00
C VAL A 50 3.42 -6.94 -14.74
N SER A 51 2.33 -7.63 -14.43
CA SER A 51 1.01 -7.23 -14.91
C SER A 51 0.80 -5.79 -14.47
N ASP A 52 0.70 -4.88 -15.43
CA ASP A 52 0.35 -3.46 -15.16
C ASP A 52 -1.12 -3.31 -14.71
N VAL A 53 -1.84 -4.42 -14.61
CA VAL A 53 -3.24 -4.45 -14.16
C VAL A 53 -3.30 -4.12 -12.68
N PRO A 54 -4.07 -3.10 -12.27
CA PRO A 54 -4.20 -2.70 -10.87
C PRO A 54 -4.72 -3.83 -9.98
N LYS A 55 -4.14 -3.97 -8.79
CA LYS A 55 -4.51 -4.99 -7.80
C LYS A 55 -5.26 -4.36 -6.64
N PHE A 56 -6.51 -4.76 -6.44
CA PHE A 56 -7.36 -4.23 -5.38
C PHE A 56 -7.62 -5.27 -4.29
N ALA A 57 -7.47 -4.87 -3.03
CA ALA A 57 -7.87 -5.66 -1.87
C ALA A 57 -9.14 -5.08 -1.25
N VAL A 58 -10.15 -5.91 -1.03
CA VAL A 58 -11.35 -5.54 -0.26
C VAL A 58 -11.16 -6.02 1.17
N VAL A 59 -10.92 -5.10 2.09
CA VAL A 59 -10.60 -5.38 3.48
C VAL A 59 -11.58 -4.71 4.43
N GLY A 60 -11.73 -5.26 5.62
CA GLY A 60 -12.67 -4.75 6.63
C GLY A 60 -13.05 -5.85 7.61
N ARG A 61 -13.81 -5.49 8.64
CA ARG A 61 -14.29 -6.43 9.67
C ARG A 61 -15.13 -7.57 9.09
N PRO A 62 -15.25 -8.70 9.83
CA PRO A 62 -16.28 -9.69 9.55
C PRO A 62 -17.68 -9.04 9.49
N ASN A 63 -18.51 -9.47 8.54
CA ASN A 63 -19.88 -8.97 8.31
C ASN A 63 -20.00 -7.50 7.88
N ALA A 64 -18.91 -6.81 7.52
CA ALA A 64 -18.96 -5.47 6.94
C ALA A 64 -19.56 -5.42 5.51
N GLY A 65 -19.78 -6.57 4.88
CA GLY A 65 -20.35 -6.67 3.54
C GLY A 65 -19.34 -6.89 2.42
N LYS A 66 -18.10 -7.33 2.73
CA LYS A 66 -17.05 -7.63 1.73
C LYS A 66 -17.53 -8.61 0.66
N SER A 67 -18.09 -9.75 1.09
CA SER A 67 -18.61 -10.77 0.16
C SER A 67 -19.77 -10.24 -0.68
N SER A 68 -20.67 -9.47 -0.08
CA SER A 68 -21.79 -8.84 -0.80
C SER A 68 -21.31 -7.84 -1.83
N PHE A 69 -20.31 -7.02 -1.48
CA PHE A 69 -19.68 -6.06 -2.40
C PHE A 69 -19.04 -6.78 -3.60
N ILE A 70 -18.24 -7.81 -3.35
CA ILE A 70 -17.60 -8.59 -4.42
C ILE A 70 -18.64 -9.30 -5.28
N ASN A 71 -19.66 -9.92 -4.68
CA ASN A 71 -20.73 -10.57 -5.42
C ASN A 71 -21.54 -9.57 -6.26
N SER A 72 -21.74 -8.34 -5.78
CA SER A 72 -22.45 -7.30 -6.54
C SER A 72 -21.67 -6.82 -7.76
N LEU A 73 -20.33 -6.88 -7.70
CA LEU A 73 -19.44 -6.58 -8.84
C LEU A 73 -19.47 -7.70 -9.87
N ILE A 74 -19.41 -8.93 -9.39
CA ILE A 74 -19.14 -10.08 -10.24
C ILE A 74 -20.42 -10.57 -10.95
N GLY A 75 -21.63 -10.33 -10.39
CA GLY A 75 -22.90 -10.83 -10.92
C GLY A 75 -23.00 -12.36 -10.89
N GLU A 76 -24.20 -12.92 -10.88
CA GLU A 76 -24.38 -14.38 -10.74
C GLU A 76 -23.99 -15.21 -11.97
N ASP A 77 -23.80 -14.63 -13.17
CA ASP A 77 -23.80 -15.39 -14.43
C ASP A 77 -22.55 -15.31 -15.32
N ARG A 78 -21.49 -14.59 -15.01
CA ARG A 78 -20.34 -14.51 -15.94
C ARG A 78 -18.98 -14.37 -15.25
N PHE A 79 -18.45 -15.51 -14.77
CA PHE A 79 -17.05 -15.62 -14.42
C PHE A 79 -16.23 -16.17 -15.58
N ILE A 80 -15.25 -15.41 -16.05
CA ILE A 80 -14.07 -15.99 -16.62
C ILE A 80 -13.04 -16.07 -15.49
N VAL A 81 -13.09 -17.13 -14.72
CA VAL A 81 -11.95 -17.55 -13.90
C VAL A 81 -10.96 -18.16 -14.90
N THR A 82 -10.01 -17.39 -15.34
CA THR A 82 -8.81 -17.98 -15.90
C THR A 82 -8.00 -18.47 -14.71
N ASP A 83 -8.22 -19.73 -14.33
CA ASP A 83 -7.21 -20.49 -13.64
C ASP A 83 -6.02 -20.55 -14.60
N VAL A 84 -5.02 -19.71 -14.40
CA VAL A 84 -3.73 -19.90 -15.03
C VAL A 84 -3.17 -21.18 -14.43
N ALA A 85 -3.38 -22.27 -15.14
CA ALA A 85 -2.82 -23.57 -14.80
C ALA A 85 -1.30 -23.44 -14.80
N GLY A 86 -0.68 -23.52 -13.62
CA GLY A 86 0.78 -23.52 -13.51
C GLY A 86 1.37 -23.15 -12.16
N THR A 87 0.62 -22.54 -11.26
CA THR A 87 1.11 -22.25 -9.91
C THR A 87 0.27 -22.98 -8.88
N THR A 88 0.83 -24.05 -8.38
CA THR A 88 0.34 -24.87 -7.27
C THR A 88 0.00 -24.00 -6.05
N ARG A 89 -1.25 -24.16 -5.59
CA ARG A 89 -1.73 -23.91 -4.22
C ARG A 89 -2.19 -22.52 -3.79
N ASP A 90 -2.57 -21.56 -4.59
CA ASP A 90 -3.46 -20.47 -4.10
C ASP A 90 -3.79 -19.55 -5.26
N SER A 91 -4.97 -19.71 -5.88
CA SER A 91 -5.52 -18.71 -6.81
C SER A 91 -5.93 -17.47 -5.99
N LEU A 92 -4.93 -16.63 -5.67
CA LEU A 92 -5.08 -15.42 -4.84
C LEU A 92 -5.77 -14.27 -5.59
N TYR A 93 -5.90 -14.37 -6.92
CA TYR A 93 -6.34 -13.26 -7.75
C TYR A 93 -7.56 -13.63 -8.59
N THR A 94 -8.53 -12.73 -8.67
CA THR A 94 -9.66 -12.83 -9.60
C THR A 94 -9.64 -11.63 -10.53
N LYS A 95 -9.43 -11.86 -11.81
CA LYS A 95 -9.42 -10.80 -12.83
C LYS A 95 -10.85 -10.32 -13.10
N TYR A 96 -11.03 -9.02 -13.14
CA TYR A 96 -12.25 -8.34 -13.53
C TYR A 96 -11.99 -7.50 -14.78
N ASN A 97 -12.71 -7.80 -15.85
CA ASN A 97 -12.61 -7.07 -17.12
C ASN A 97 -14.01 -6.89 -17.69
N GLN A 98 -14.75 -5.90 -17.17
CA GLN A 98 -16.11 -5.57 -17.62
C GLN A 98 -16.38 -4.08 -17.43
N PHE A 99 -17.34 -3.55 -18.18
CA PHE A 99 -17.80 -2.15 -18.08
C PHE A 99 -16.68 -1.10 -18.21
N GLY A 100 -15.60 -1.44 -18.95
CA GLY A 100 -14.45 -0.55 -19.13
C GLY A 100 -13.44 -0.55 -17.97
N PHE A 101 -13.61 -1.41 -16.96
CA PHE A 101 -12.66 -1.61 -15.87
C PHE A 101 -11.84 -2.88 -16.09
N ASP A 102 -10.52 -2.79 -15.93
CA ASP A 102 -9.59 -3.94 -15.94
C ASP A 102 -8.73 -3.89 -14.69
N PHE A 103 -8.95 -4.84 -13.75
CA PHE A 103 -8.24 -4.93 -12.48
C PHE A 103 -8.28 -6.36 -11.91
N GLU A 104 -7.44 -6.63 -10.94
CA GLU A 104 -7.40 -7.89 -10.19
C GLU A 104 -7.88 -7.69 -8.76
N LEU A 105 -8.81 -8.53 -8.30
CA LEU A 105 -9.21 -8.60 -6.89
C LEU A 105 -8.38 -9.66 -6.17
N ILE A 106 -7.79 -9.27 -5.04
CA ILE A 106 -6.97 -10.16 -4.21
C ILE A 106 -7.84 -10.90 -3.20
N ASP A 107 -7.51 -12.19 -2.98
CA ASP A 107 -8.08 -13.07 -1.95
C ASP A 107 -9.61 -13.28 -2.04
N THR A 108 -10.14 -13.41 -3.24
CA THR A 108 -11.57 -13.71 -3.43
C THR A 108 -11.93 -15.14 -3.02
N ALA A 109 -10.98 -16.08 -3.01
CA ALA A 109 -11.21 -17.48 -2.63
C ALA A 109 -11.68 -17.64 -1.18
N GLY A 110 -11.17 -16.82 -0.26
CA GLY A 110 -11.60 -16.81 1.13
C GLY A 110 -12.99 -16.22 1.37
N ILE A 111 -13.48 -15.42 0.42
CA ILE A 111 -14.80 -14.81 0.47
C ILE A 111 -15.86 -15.79 -0.04
N ARG A 112 -15.51 -16.69 -0.95
CA ARG A 112 -16.41 -17.69 -1.54
C ARG A 112 -16.65 -18.92 -0.66
N ARG A 113 -15.66 -19.37 0.10
CA ARG A 113 -15.81 -20.52 0.99
C ARG A 113 -16.49 -20.10 2.31
N LYS A 114 -17.82 -19.97 2.31
CA LYS A 114 -18.62 -20.06 3.54
C LYS A 114 -18.59 -21.51 4.01
N THR A 115 -17.53 -21.95 4.64
CA THR A 115 -17.48 -23.23 5.34
C THR A 115 -17.52 -22.97 6.84
N LYS A 116 -18.47 -23.64 7.50
CA LYS A 116 -18.63 -23.76 8.94
C LYS A 116 -17.32 -24.19 9.59
N VAL A 117 -16.58 -23.29 10.22
CA VAL A 117 -15.58 -23.62 11.22
C VAL A 117 -15.56 -22.51 12.27
N SER A 118 -15.71 -22.90 13.53
CA SER A 118 -15.79 -22.07 14.72
C SER A 118 -14.41 -21.63 15.23
N GLU A 119 -14.38 -20.57 15.99
CA GLU A 119 -13.40 -20.07 16.98
C GLU A 119 -11.98 -19.66 16.52
N ASP A 120 -11.33 -20.28 15.54
CA ASP A 120 -10.03 -19.80 15.01
C ASP A 120 -10.15 -18.75 13.88
N ILE A 121 -11.36 -18.30 13.61
CA ILE A 121 -11.71 -17.50 12.41
C ILE A 121 -11.14 -16.07 12.47
N GLU A 122 -11.02 -15.47 13.65
CA GLU A 122 -10.56 -14.07 13.75
C GLU A 122 -9.08 -13.92 13.44
N PHE A 123 -8.23 -14.78 13.97
CA PHE A 123 -6.78 -14.73 13.75
C PHE A 123 -6.43 -14.97 12.26
N TYR A 124 -7.02 -16.00 11.65
CA TYR A 124 -6.81 -16.28 10.22
C TYR A 124 -7.38 -15.17 9.32
N SER A 125 -8.47 -14.54 9.73
CA SER A 125 -9.06 -13.40 9.00
C SER A 125 -8.14 -12.17 9.02
N ILE A 126 -7.46 -11.91 10.15
CA ILE A 126 -6.50 -10.81 10.27
C ILE A 126 -5.26 -11.08 9.42
N LEU A 127 -4.66 -12.27 9.51
CA LEU A 127 -3.49 -12.64 8.70
C LEU A 127 -3.78 -12.56 7.20
N ARG A 128 -4.97 -12.98 6.78
CA ARG A 128 -5.41 -12.89 5.40
C ARG A 128 -5.56 -11.43 4.97
N SER A 129 -6.16 -10.58 5.81
CA SER A 129 -6.27 -9.14 5.53
C SER A 129 -4.89 -8.48 5.39
N ILE A 130 -3.91 -8.88 6.21
CA ILE A 130 -2.53 -8.40 6.11
C ILE A 130 -1.93 -8.79 4.75
N ARG A 131 -2.01 -10.06 4.36
CA ARG A 131 -1.49 -10.55 3.08
C ARG A 131 -2.17 -9.87 1.88
N SER A 132 -3.49 -9.67 1.95
CA SER A 132 -4.25 -8.99 0.90
C SER A 132 -3.80 -7.53 0.76
N ILE A 133 -3.59 -6.83 1.87
CA ILE A 133 -3.04 -5.47 1.87
C ILE A 133 -1.64 -5.46 1.27
N GLU A 134 -0.74 -6.33 1.71
CA GLU A 134 0.65 -6.37 1.23
C GLU A 134 0.77 -6.61 -0.28
N ASN A 135 -0.11 -7.42 -0.85
CA ASN A 135 -0.08 -7.77 -2.27
C ASN A 135 -0.91 -6.84 -3.18
N SER A 136 -1.65 -5.88 -2.62
CA SER A 136 -2.47 -4.94 -3.39
C SER A 136 -1.74 -3.66 -3.77
N ASP A 137 -2.31 -2.92 -4.70
CA ASP A 137 -1.94 -1.54 -5.02
C ASP A 137 -2.86 -0.55 -4.30
N THR A 138 -4.16 -0.86 -4.24
CA THR A 138 -5.17 -0.05 -3.58
C THR A 138 -6.06 -0.92 -2.70
N CYS A 139 -6.34 -0.44 -1.48
CA CYS A 139 -7.21 -1.08 -0.50
C CYS A 139 -8.57 -0.38 -0.46
N LEU A 140 -9.63 -1.15 -0.69
CA LEU A 140 -11.01 -0.77 -0.48
C LEU A 140 -11.40 -1.19 0.94
N ILE A 141 -11.38 -0.23 1.88
CA ILE A 141 -11.68 -0.48 3.29
C ILE A 141 -13.18 -0.33 3.49
N ILE A 142 -13.87 -1.47 3.60
CA ILE A 142 -15.31 -1.51 3.77
C ILE A 142 -15.71 -1.68 5.24
N TYR A 143 -16.64 -0.87 5.72
CA TYR A 143 -17.21 -1.02 7.05
C TYR A 143 -18.73 -0.79 7.05
N ASP A 144 -19.38 -1.32 8.06
CA ASP A 144 -20.81 -1.21 8.31
C ASP A 144 -21.12 0.11 9.00
N VAL A 145 -21.96 0.95 8.38
CA VAL A 145 -22.28 2.29 8.91
C VAL A 145 -22.93 2.22 10.30
N GLU A 146 -23.73 1.19 10.60
CA GLU A 146 -24.38 1.02 11.90
C GLU A 146 -23.38 0.75 13.04
N ARG A 147 -22.23 0.14 12.72
CA ARG A 147 -21.16 -0.14 13.68
C ARG A 147 -20.17 1.01 13.83
N GLY A 148 -20.15 1.94 12.87
CA GLY A 148 -19.24 3.07 12.82
C GLY A 148 -17.80 2.70 12.49
N PHE A 149 -16.94 3.73 12.40
CA PHE A 149 -15.51 3.61 12.13
C PHE A 149 -14.75 3.33 13.43
N ASP A 150 -14.71 2.06 13.86
CA ASP A 150 -14.14 1.63 15.13
C ASP A 150 -12.62 1.35 15.07
N SER A 151 -12.05 0.92 16.21
CA SER A 151 -10.62 0.64 16.35
C SER A 151 -10.10 -0.44 15.41
N GLN A 152 -10.90 -1.46 15.07
CA GLN A 152 -10.48 -2.51 14.13
C GLN A 152 -10.38 -1.97 12.70
N VAL A 153 -11.36 -1.17 12.26
CA VAL A 153 -11.31 -0.50 10.95
C VAL A 153 -10.14 0.48 10.90
N GLN A 154 -9.92 1.21 11.99
CA GLN A 154 -8.78 2.12 12.14
C GLN A 154 -7.43 1.40 12.01
N ASN A 155 -7.30 0.23 12.64
CA ASN A 155 -6.08 -0.59 12.53
C ASN A 155 -5.83 -1.07 11.09
N ILE A 156 -6.89 -1.49 10.38
CA ILE A 156 -6.80 -1.88 8.96
C ILE A 156 -6.36 -0.67 8.11
N PHE A 157 -6.93 0.51 8.37
CA PHE A 157 -6.56 1.74 7.71
C PHE A 157 -5.06 2.08 7.89
N TRP A 158 -4.60 2.09 9.14
CA TRP A 158 -3.20 2.39 9.42
C TRP A 158 -2.23 1.33 8.88
N LEU A 159 -2.66 0.08 8.82
CA LEU A 159 -1.89 -0.98 8.19
C LEU A 159 -1.74 -0.74 6.67
N ALA A 160 -2.81 -0.37 5.98
CA ALA A 160 -2.77 -0.02 4.56
C ALA A 160 -1.90 1.22 4.30
N ALA A 161 -2.04 2.26 5.13
CA ALA A 161 -1.23 3.48 5.05
C ALA A 161 0.26 3.21 5.31
N LYS A 162 0.59 2.37 6.30
CA LYS A 162 1.97 1.94 6.61
C LYS A 162 2.58 1.17 5.44
N ASN A 163 1.81 0.32 4.77
CA ASN A 163 2.22 -0.43 3.58
C ASN A 163 2.15 0.42 2.29
N LYS A 164 1.88 1.73 2.39
CA LYS A 164 1.92 2.69 1.27
C LYS A 164 0.98 2.31 0.12
N LYS A 165 -0.20 1.80 0.49
CA LYS A 165 -1.25 1.45 -0.47
C LYS A 165 -2.15 2.64 -0.75
N GLY A 166 -2.74 2.69 -1.96
CA GLY A 166 -3.89 3.55 -2.20
C GLY A 166 -5.04 3.16 -1.27
N ILE A 167 -5.82 4.10 -0.79
CA ILE A 167 -6.90 3.85 0.18
C ILE A 167 -8.18 4.52 -0.29
N VAL A 168 -9.25 3.74 -0.29
CA VAL A 168 -10.63 4.21 -0.47
C VAL A 168 -11.46 3.66 0.69
N ILE A 169 -12.21 4.50 1.38
CA ILE A 169 -13.11 4.08 2.45
C ILE A 169 -14.51 3.90 1.89
N LEU A 170 -15.09 2.72 2.11
CA LEU A 170 -16.45 2.37 1.69
C LEU A 170 -17.36 2.26 2.91
N VAL A 171 -18.27 3.22 3.06
CA VAL A 171 -19.31 3.23 4.07
C VAL A 171 -20.48 2.41 3.54
N ASN A 172 -20.56 1.15 3.97
CA ASN A 172 -21.55 0.19 3.46
C ASN A 172 -22.81 0.15 4.32
N LYS A 173 -23.86 -0.46 3.76
CA LYS A 173 -25.21 -0.52 4.29
C LYS A 173 -25.90 0.86 4.39
N TRP A 174 -25.55 1.73 3.45
CA TRP A 174 -26.11 3.08 3.40
C TRP A 174 -27.64 3.10 3.18
N ASP A 175 -28.20 1.98 2.74
CA ASP A 175 -29.64 1.76 2.58
C ASP A 175 -30.40 1.67 3.90
N THR A 176 -29.73 1.32 5.01
CA THR A 176 -30.35 1.20 6.35
C THR A 176 -30.48 2.53 7.08
N MET A 177 -29.72 3.55 6.63
CA MET A 177 -29.72 4.86 7.29
C MET A 177 -30.83 5.77 6.80
N SER A 178 -31.45 6.51 7.71
CA SER A 178 -32.30 7.63 7.35
C SER A 178 -31.48 8.71 6.66
N LYS A 179 -31.81 9.02 5.40
CA LYS A 179 -31.02 9.89 4.53
C LYS A 179 -31.23 11.36 4.91
N ASP A 180 -30.47 11.85 5.87
CA ASP A 180 -30.31 13.27 6.11
C ASP A 180 -28.91 13.72 5.62
N HIS A 181 -28.83 14.90 4.96
CA HIS A 181 -27.57 15.46 4.45
C HIS A 181 -26.56 15.74 5.57
N THR A 182 -27.01 15.94 6.80
CA THR A 182 -26.16 16.12 7.97
C THR A 182 -25.44 14.84 8.36
N THR A 183 -26.04 13.67 8.18
CA THR A 183 -25.50 12.37 8.60
C THR A 183 -24.22 12.00 7.82
N SER A 184 -24.19 12.19 6.49
CA SER A 184 -23.00 11.87 5.69
C SER A 184 -21.81 12.74 6.07
N LYS A 185 -22.03 14.05 6.29
CA LYS A 185 -20.99 14.99 6.69
C LYS A 185 -20.42 14.67 8.08
N GLN A 186 -21.26 14.33 9.03
CA GLN A 186 -20.82 13.91 10.37
C GLN A 186 -19.94 12.65 10.32
N ILE A 187 -20.31 11.66 9.50
CA ILE A 187 -19.53 10.43 9.32
C ILE A 187 -18.16 10.76 8.66
N GLU A 188 -18.14 11.63 7.66
CA GLU A 188 -16.89 12.09 7.03
C GLU A 188 -15.98 12.79 8.05
N GLU A 189 -16.51 13.69 8.87
CA GLU A 189 -15.77 14.40 9.93
C GLU A 189 -15.25 13.42 10.98
N GLU A 190 -16.04 12.42 11.38
CA GLU A 190 -15.61 11.35 12.29
C GLU A 190 -14.44 10.55 11.70
N ILE A 191 -14.54 10.12 10.45
CA ILE A 191 -13.47 9.39 9.76
C ILE A 191 -12.20 10.25 9.71
N MET A 192 -12.30 11.51 9.27
CA MET A 192 -11.16 12.43 9.18
C MET A 192 -10.48 12.63 10.53
N SER A 193 -11.24 12.75 11.62
CA SER A 193 -10.68 12.88 12.96
C SER A 193 -9.87 11.65 13.38
N LYS A 194 -10.35 10.45 13.04
CA LYS A 194 -9.74 9.16 13.39
C LYS A 194 -8.58 8.75 12.48
N THR A 195 -8.50 9.32 11.28
CA THR A 195 -7.43 9.06 10.30
C THR A 195 -6.35 10.13 10.28
N SER A 196 -6.51 11.21 11.07
CA SER A 196 -5.49 12.26 11.19
C SER A 196 -4.11 11.68 11.57
N PRO A 197 -3.00 12.13 10.92
CA PRO A 197 -2.90 13.27 10.01
C PRO A 197 -3.20 12.98 8.53
N PHE A 198 -3.49 11.74 8.13
CA PHE A 198 -3.80 11.39 6.74
C PHE A 198 -5.32 11.47 6.53
N ILE A 199 -5.82 12.68 6.24
CA ILE A 199 -7.25 12.99 6.08
C ILE A 199 -7.71 13.11 4.63
N ASP A 200 -6.79 13.22 3.68
CA ASP A 200 -7.05 13.37 2.25
C ASP A 200 -7.37 12.00 1.61
N ILE A 201 -8.56 11.46 1.93
CA ILE A 201 -8.98 10.10 1.58
C ILE A 201 -10.37 10.14 0.96
N PRO A 202 -10.61 9.47 -0.18
CA PRO A 202 -11.95 9.35 -0.74
C PRO A 202 -12.82 8.46 0.14
N ILE A 203 -14.02 8.96 0.44
CA ILE A 203 -15.06 8.26 1.19
C ILE A 203 -16.26 8.07 0.28
N VAL A 204 -16.73 6.85 0.13
CA VAL A 204 -17.86 6.49 -0.75
C VAL A 204 -18.94 5.78 0.06
N PHE A 205 -20.12 6.34 0.08
CA PHE A 205 -21.29 5.72 0.70
C PHE A 205 -21.95 4.76 -0.28
N ILE A 206 -21.97 3.47 0.06
CA ILE A 206 -22.45 2.40 -0.81
C ILE A 206 -23.52 1.54 -0.13
N SER A 207 -24.29 0.83 -0.93
CA SER A 207 -25.05 -0.33 -0.49
C SER A 207 -24.70 -1.53 -1.38
N ALA A 208 -24.00 -2.50 -0.79
CA ALA A 208 -23.68 -3.74 -1.48
C ALA A 208 -24.93 -4.60 -1.74
N LEU A 209 -25.99 -4.44 -0.95
CA LEU A 209 -27.26 -5.14 -1.10
C LEU A 209 -28.07 -4.62 -2.28
N THR A 210 -28.25 -3.29 -2.35
CA THR A 210 -29.02 -2.63 -3.42
C THR A 210 -28.18 -2.28 -4.65
N LYS A 211 -26.90 -2.62 -4.65
CA LYS A 211 -25.89 -2.32 -5.69
C LYS A 211 -25.69 -0.80 -5.91
N GLN A 212 -26.00 0.03 -4.92
CA GLN A 212 -25.87 1.48 -5.02
C GLN A 212 -24.40 1.90 -4.97
N ARG A 213 -23.94 2.72 -5.94
CA ARG A 213 -22.59 3.30 -6.07
C ARG A 213 -21.43 2.29 -6.06
N ILE A 214 -21.67 1.05 -6.44
CA ILE A 214 -20.61 0.02 -6.49
C ILE A 214 -19.58 0.36 -7.58
N PHE A 215 -20.04 0.75 -8.77
CA PHE A 215 -19.15 1.15 -9.87
C PHE A 215 -18.44 2.47 -9.60
N ASP A 216 -19.06 3.42 -8.88
CA ASP A 216 -18.40 4.65 -8.44
C ASP A 216 -17.22 4.33 -7.51
N ALA A 217 -17.39 3.36 -6.60
CA ALA A 217 -16.32 2.90 -5.72
C ALA A 217 -15.13 2.33 -6.51
N ILE A 218 -15.39 1.53 -7.56
CA ILE A 218 -14.33 1.00 -8.43
C ILE A 218 -13.67 2.11 -9.25
N LYS A 219 -14.45 3.04 -9.82
CA LYS A 219 -13.91 4.18 -10.55
C LYS A 219 -12.95 4.99 -9.68
N ILE A 220 -13.35 5.30 -8.45
CA ILE A 220 -12.50 6.03 -7.50
C ILE A 220 -11.25 5.21 -7.12
N ALA A 221 -11.36 3.88 -6.99
CA ALA A 221 -10.21 3.02 -6.75
C ALA A 221 -9.19 3.05 -7.91
N MET A 222 -9.68 3.05 -9.16
CA MET A 222 -8.84 3.23 -10.35
C MET A 222 -8.14 4.58 -10.34
N GLU A 223 -8.86 5.66 -10.07
CA GLU A 223 -8.28 7.01 -9.96
C GLU A 223 -7.21 7.12 -8.86
N VAL A 224 -7.44 6.48 -7.70
CA VAL A 224 -6.44 6.42 -6.61
C VAL A 224 -5.20 5.65 -7.05
N ASN A 225 -5.37 4.55 -7.80
CA ASN A 225 -4.25 3.81 -8.35
C ASN A 225 -3.46 4.63 -9.39
N GLU A 226 -4.14 5.37 -10.26
CA GLU A 226 -3.50 6.29 -11.21
C GLU A 226 -2.69 7.37 -10.48
N ARG A 227 -3.27 8.00 -9.43
CA ARG A 227 -2.58 8.99 -8.59
C ARG A 227 -1.37 8.38 -7.89
N ARG A 228 -1.44 7.13 -7.44
CA ARG A 228 -0.33 6.41 -6.82
C ARG A 228 0.84 6.22 -7.79
N ASN A 229 0.56 5.98 -9.05
CA ASN A 229 1.55 5.78 -10.11
C ASN A 229 1.99 7.08 -10.80
N TYR A 230 1.31 8.20 -10.51
CA TYR A 230 1.58 9.48 -11.15
C TYR A 230 3.00 9.98 -10.88
N LYS A 231 3.71 10.38 -11.94
CA LYS A 231 5.08 10.90 -11.88
C LYS A 231 5.10 12.37 -12.31
N ILE A 232 5.64 13.21 -11.43
CA ILE A 232 5.78 14.64 -11.67
C ILE A 232 7.18 14.89 -12.26
N PRO A 233 7.28 15.58 -13.42
CA PRO A 233 8.57 15.99 -13.96
C PRO A 233 9.32 16.87 -12.96
N THR A 234 10.62 16.58 -12.76
CA THR A 234 11.44 17.25 -11.75
C THR A 234 11.46 18.77 -11.92
N LYS A 235 11.50 19.28 -13.15
CA LYS A 235 11.46 20.71 -13.43
C LYS A 235 10.17 21.32 -12.87
N LYS A 236 9.00 20.77 -13.25
CA LYS A 236 7.69 21.25 -12.80
C LYS A 236 7.54 21.22 -11.28
N LEU A 237 8.09 20.18 -10.64
CA LEU A 237 8.08 20.07 -9.18
C LEU A 237 8.89 21.18 -8.51
N ASN A 238 10.09 21.47 -9.02
CA ASN A 238 10.95 22.52 -8.49
C ASN A 238 10.39 23.93 -8.78
N ASP A 239 9.86 24.17 -9.96
CA ASP A 239 9.28 25.47 -10.34
C ASP A 239 8.14 25.88 -9.39
N ILE A 240 7.39 24.91 -8.85
CA ILE A 240 6.29 25.15 -7.91
C ILE A 240 6.78 25.19 -6.45
N LEU A 241 7.57 24.18 -6.01
CA LEU A 241 7.87 24.03 -4.59
C LEU A 241 9.03 24.92 -4.10
N LEU A 242 10.04 25.19 -4.92
CA LEU A 242 11.17 26.01 -4.46
C LEU A 242 10.78 27.44 -4.07
N PRO A 243 9.96 28.17 -4.84
CA PRO A 243 9.48 29.50 -4.41
C PRO A 243 8.69 29.46 -3.09
N ILE A 244 7.88 28.42 -2.87
CA ILE A 244 7.13 28.23 -1.63
C ILE A 244 8.09 28.00 -0.45
N ILE A 245 9.12 27.19 -0.66
CA ILE A 245 10.15 26.88 0.35
C ILE A 245 11.00 28.12 0.64
N GLU A 246 11.32 28.92 -0.37
CA GLU A 246 12.05 30.17 -0.17
C GLU A 246 11.26 31.21 0.62
N HIS A 247 9.94 31.29 0.38
CA HIS A 247 9.05 32.15 1.17
C HIS A 247 8.84 31.64 2.61
N THR A 248 8.80 30.32 2.80
CA THR A 248 8.61 29.67 4.11
C THR A 248 9.73 28.66 4.36
N PRO A 249 10.95 29.12 4.71
CA PRO A 249 12.10 28.25 4.89
C PRO A 249 11.98 27.39 6.15
N PRO A 250 12.72 26.26 6.25
CA PRO A 250 12.78 25.48 7.48
C PRO A 250 13.19 26.35 8.67
N PRO A 251 12.52 26.23 9.82
CA PRO A 251 12.90 26.97 11.02
C PRO A 251 14.35 26.69 11.42
N SER A 252 15.09 27.74 11.78
CA SER A 252 16.44 27.57 12.28
C SER A 252 16.45 26.77 13.58
N THR A 253 17.35 25.81 13.68
CA THR A 253 17.50 24.97 14.87
C THR A 253 18.93 25.10 15.37
N LYS A 254 19.12 25.49 16.63
CA LYS A 254 20.45 25.72 17.24
C LYS A 254 21.32 26.68 16.43
N GLY A 255 20.75 27.77 15.90
CA GLY A 255 21.45 28.74 15.07
C GLY A 255 21.88 28.25 13.68
N LYS A 256 21.44 27.05 13.27
CA LYS A 256 21.73 26.48 11.95
C LYS A 256 20.60 26.77 10.98
N TYR A 257 20.95 27.35 9.83
CA TYR A 257 20.00 27.62 8.74
C TYR A 257 20.04 26.48 7.71
N VAL A 258 18.88 25.94 7.42
CA VAL A 258 18.74 24.88 6.42
C VAL A 258 18.28 25.49 5.10
N LYS A 259 19.02 25.22 4.02
CA LYS A 259 18.63 25.61 2.66
C LYS A 259 18.35 24.37 1.83
N ILE A 260 17.09 24.23 1.39
CA ILE A 260 16.66 23.22 0.42
C ILE A 260 17.00 23.77 -0.97
N LYS A 261 17.77 23.02 -1.76
CA LYS A 261 18.26 23.47 -3.05
C LYS A 261 17.50 22.87 -4.23
N PHE A 262 16.89 21.72 -4.00
CA PHE A 262 16.33 20.91 -5.07
C PHE A 262 15.43 19.83 -4.49
N CYS A 263 14.39 19.45 -5.23
CA CYS A 263 13.54 18.31 -4.90
C CYS A 263 13.23 17.48 -6.14
N ARG A 264 12.98 16.19 -5.93
CA ARG A 264 12.54 15.28 -7.00
C ARG A 264 11.66 14.18 -6.45
N GLN A 265 10.76 13.66 -7.27
CA GLN A 265 10.07 12.42 -7.01
C GLN A 265 10.99 11.23 -7.36
N LEU A 266 11.03 10.23 -6.47
CA LEU A 266 11.84 9.03 -6.69
C LEU A 266 11.10 8.04 -7.61
N PRO A 267 11.82 7.20 -8.38
CA PRO A 267 11.22 6.19 -9.27
C PRO A 267 10.78 4.95 -8.48
N THR A 268 9.77 5.12 -7.64
CA THR A 268 9.24 4.07 -6.75
C THR A 268 7.78 3.77 -7.08
N LYS A 269 7.25 2.63 -6.60
CA LYS A 269 5.88 2.19 -6.82
C LYS A 269 4.81 3.07 -6.17
N TYR A 270 5.18 3.97 -5.26
CA TYR A 270 4.29 4.96 -4.64
C TYR A 270 5.01 6.31 -4.51
N PRO A 271 4.30 7.42 -4.31
CA PRO A 271 4.92 8.74 -4.30
C PRO A 271 5.91 8.92 -3.15
N GLN A 272 7.18 9.07 -3.50
CA GLN A 272 8.28 9.41 -2.60
C GLN A 272 8.99 10.65 -3.13
N PHE A 273 9.19 11.63 -2.26
CA PHE A 273 9.84 12.89 -2.64
C PHE A 273 11.11 13.07 -1.84
N ALA A 274 12.23 13.28 -2.54
CA ALA A 274 13.52 13.59 -1.93
C ALA A 274 13.81 15.08 -2.05
N PHE A 275 14.04 15.74 -0.92
CA PHE A 275 14.47 17.13 -0.82
C PHE A 275 15.94 17.18 -0.44
N TYR A 276 16.74 17.83 -1.26
CA TYR A 276 18.19 17.92 -1.09
C TYR A 276 18.55 19.25 -0.42
N CYS A 277 19.19 19.17 0.73
CA CYS A 277 19.54 20.33 1.55
C CYS A 277 20.94 20.19 2.16
N ASN A 278 21.45 21.28 2.72
CA ASN A 278 22.75 21.31 3.37
C ASN A 278 22.79 20.54 4.70
N LEU A 279 21.73 20.61 5.50
CA LEU A 279 21.68 20.12 6.89
C LEU A 279 20.36 19.37 7.16
N PRO A 280 20.14 18.17 6.57
CA PRO A 280 18.87 17.45 6.67
C PRO A 280 18.46 17.08 8.09
N GLN A 281 19.41 16.84 8.99
CA GLN A 281 19.19 16.44 10.38
C GLN A 281 18.53 17.53 11.24
N TYR A 282 18.49 18.78 10.78
CA TYR A 282 17.87 19.89 11.51
C TYR A 282 16.43 20.17 11.05
N ILE A 283 15.93 19.50 10.01
CA ILE A 283 14.52 19.62 9.60
C ILE A 283 13.68 18.66 10.44
N LYS A 284 12.74 19.22 11.19
CA LYS A 284 11.81 18.47 12.06
C LYS A 284 10.55 18.00 11.31
N ASP A 285 9.83 17.06 11.88
CA ASP A 285 8.61 16.47 11.29
C ASP A 285 7.50 17.49 10.97
N PRO A 286 7.27 18.57 11.75
CA PRO A 286 6.30 19.59 11.36
C PRO A 286 6.59 20.23 10.00
N TYR A 287 7.86 20.41 9.64
CA TYR A 287 8.23 20.96 8.34
C TYR A 287 8.08 19.93 7.22
N LYS A 288 8.32 18.63 7.49
CA LYS A 288 8.01 17.57 6.53
C LYS A 288 6.50 17.54 6.21
N ARG A 289 5.66 17.70 7.23
CA ARG A 289 4.20 17.81 7.04
C ARG A 289 3.81 19.04 6.22
N PHE A 290 4.49 20.17 6.43
CA PHE A 290 4.30 21.36 5.61
C PHE A 290 4.61 21.06 4.14
N LEU A 291 5.76 20.42 3.85
CA LEU A 291 6.14 20.03 2.49
C LEU A 291 5.11 19.07 1.86
N GLU A 292 4.65 18.07 2.61
CA GLU A 292 3.60 17.15 2.17
C GLU A 292 2.31 17.91 1.82
N ASN A 293 1.88 18.81 2.69
CA ASN A 293 0.68 19.62 2.46
C ASN A 293 0.82 20.51 1.21
N GLN A 294 2.02 21.07 0.95
CA GLN A 294 2.27 21.84 -0.27
C GLN A 294 2.22 20.95 -1.53
N ILE A 295 2.73 19.72 -1.46
CA ILE A 295 2.59 18.77 -2.55
C ILE A 295 1.12 18.45 -2.81
N ARG A 296 0.34 18.10 -1.78
CA ARG A 296 -1.10 17.80 -1.91
C ARG A 296 -1.93 18.97 -2.43
N LYS A 297 -1.57 20.21 -2.04
CA LYS A 297 -2.24 21.42 -2.52
C LYS A 297 -2.06 21.66 -4.03
N ASN A 298 -0.91 21.29 -4.57
CA ASN A 298 -0.55 21.55 -5.98
C ASN A 298 -0.75 20.32 -6.88
N TYR A 299 -0.82 19.13 -6.30
CA TYR A 299 -0.97 17.87 -7.03
C TYR A 299 -1.96 16.95 -6.33
N ASN A 300 -2.85 16.35 -7.10
CA ASN A 300 -3.87 15.46 -6.57
C ASN A 300 -3.27 14.09 -6.19
N PHE A 301 -3.07 13.87 -4.89
CA PHE A 301 -2.69 12.59 -4.31
C PHE A 301 -3.73 12.08 -3.31
N THR A 302 -4.99 12.49 -3.46
CA THR A 302 -6.11 12.03 -2.63
C THR A 302 -6.18 10.51 -2.60
N GLY A 303 -6.22 9.93 -1.41
CA GLY A 303 -6.20 8.49 -1.17
C GLY A 303 -4.82 7.83 -1.21
N VAL A 304 -3.74 8.58 -1.43
CA VAL A 304 -2.39 8.03 -1.59
C VAL A 304 -1.45 8.54 -0.50
N PRO A 305 -0.83 7.65 0.29
CA PRO A 305 0.24 8.04 1.22
C PRO A 305 1.47 8.55 0.48
N ILE A 306 2.10 9.60 1.03
CA ILE A 306 3.31 10.23 0.49
C ILE A 306 4.43 10.11 1.52
N ASP A 307 5.65 9.80 1.06
CA ASP A 307 6.83 9.87 1.89
C ASP A 307 7.76 11.02 1.49
N ILE A 308 8.30 11.71 2.50
CA ILE A 308 9.25 12.81 2.33
C ILE A 308 10.59 12.43 2.93
N PHE A 309 11.60 12.41 2.09
CA PHE A 309 12.99 12.16 2.45
C PHE A 309 13.82 13.43 2.36
N LEU A 310 14.65 13.64 3.36
CA LEU A 310 15.61 14.74 3.41
C LEU A 310 17.00 14.15 3.18
N ARG A 311 17.71 14.63 2.18
CA ARG A 311 19.02 14.12 1.79
C ARG A 311 20.06 15.25 1.78
N LYS A 312 21.26 14.93 2.21
CA LYS A 312 22.41 15.85 2.09
C LYS A 312 22.79 15.95 0.61
N LYS A 313 23.02 17.19 0.15
CA LYS A 313 23.58 17.46 -1.17
C LYS A 313 25.08 17.67 -1.04
#